data_21c1965b2479ea55e9fd106250261c96
#
_entry.id   21c1965b2479ea55e9fd106250261c96
#
_cell.length_a   1.000
_cell.length_b   1.000
_cell.length_c   1.000
_cell.angle_alpha   90.00
_cell.angle_beta   90.00
_cell.angle_gamma   90.00
#
_symmetry.space_group_name_H-M   'P 1'
#
loop_
_entity.id
_entity.type
_entity.pdbx_description
1 polymer ?
#
loop_
_entity_poly.entity_id
_entity_poly.type
_entity_poly.pdbx_seq_one_letter_code
_entity_poly.pdbx_strand_id
1 'polypeptide(L)' 'MLGRAMGAINDDQRTAIILYDVQGYDYGEIAQMTRVSVGTVKSRIHRGRLALREQLGPSMELFRG' A
#
# COMPACT_ATOMS: atom_id res chain seq x y z
N MET A 1 -14.49 10.75 12.38
CA MET A 1 -13.24 10.44 12.95
C MET A 1 -12.16 10.27 11.94
N LEU A 2 -11.11 10.99 12.20
CA LEU A 2 -9.98 10.99 11.33
C LEU A 2 -9.47 9.59 11.03
N GLY A 3 -9.41 8.79 12.03
CA GLY A 3 -8.85 7.46 11.86
C GLY A 3 -9.70 6.52 11.04
N ARG A 4 -10.91 6.90 10.73
CA ARG A 4 -11.78 6.03 9.99
C ARG A 4 -11.24 5.74 8.61
N ALA A 5 -10.91 6.77 7.86
CA ALA A 5 -10.34 6.60 6.55
C ALA A 5 -8.96 5.96 6.65
N MET A 6 -8.24 6.35 7.68
CA MET A 6 -6.90 5.80 7.88
C MET A 6 -6.98 4.36 8.33
N GLY A 7 -8.10 3.98 8.92
CA GLY A 7 -8.26 2.61 9.38
C GLY A 7 -8.35 1.60 8.26
N ALA A 8 -8.68 2.04 7.06
CA ALA A 8 -8.77 1.14 5.92
C ALA A 8 -7.39 0.67 5.50
N ILE A 9 -6.37 1.50 5.73
CA ILE A 9 -4.99 1.17 5.41
C ILE A 9 -4.16 1.39 6.65
N ASN A 10 -3.52 0.33 7.14
CA ASN A 10 -2.66 0.51 8.30
C ASN A 10 -1.29 1.04 7.85
N ASP A 11 -0.47 1.42 8.82
CA ASP A 11 0.81 2.04 8.53
C ASP A 11 1.73 1.13 7.73
N ASP A 12 1.71 -0.15 8.02
CA ASP A 12 2.59 -1.09 7.32
C ASP A 12 2.23 -1.17 5.85
N GLN A 13 0.94 -1.21 5.55
CA GLN A 13 0.47 -1.27 4.17
C GLN A 13 0.82 0.00 3.42
N ARG A 14 0.61 1.13 4.06
CA ARG A 14 0.89 2.41 3.45
C ARG A 14 2.39 2.57 3.18
N THR A 15 3.20 2.19 4.15
CA THR A 15 4.64 2.27 3.99
C THR A 15 5.10 1.42 2.82
N ALA A 16 4.59 0.21 2.70
CA ALA A 16 4.98 -0.67 1.62
C ALA A 16 4.61 -0.08 0.26
N ILE A 17 3.41 0.50 0.16
CA ILE A 17 2.97 1.11 -1.09
C ILE A 17 3.86 2.29 -1.45
N ILE A 18 4.17 3.14 -0.49
CA ILE A 18 4.99 4.30 -0.75
C ILE A 18 6.38 3.88 -1.20
N LEU A 19 6.97 2.91 -0.53
CA LEU A 19 8.30 2.45 -0.91
C LEU A 19 8.31 1.86 -2.30
N TYR A 20 7.27 1.16 -2.67
CA TYR A 20 7.20 0.52 -3.96
C TYR A 20 6.79 1.47 -5.09
N ASP A 21 5.67 2.18 -4.90
CA ASP A 21 5.09 3.00 -5.97
C ASP A 21 5.73 4.37 -6.09
N VAL A 22 6.16 4.95 -4.99
CA VAL A 22 6.70 6.30 -5.00
C VAL A 22 8.21 6.30 -5.03
N GLN A 23 8.82 5.51 -4.16
CA GLN A 23 10.27 5.49 -4.04
C GLN A 23 10.95 4.55 -5.02
N GLY A 24 10.22 3.58 -5.56
CA GLY A 24 10.76 2.71 -6.59
C GLY A 24 11.56 1.52 -6.11
N TYR A 25 11.46 1.17 -4.84
CA TYR A 25 12.15 -0.02 -4.33
C TYR A 25 11.40 -1.27 -4.76
N ASP A 26 12.14 -2.36 -4.97
CA ASP A 26 11.50 -3.61 -5.31
C ASP A 26 11.09 -4.37 -4.04
N TYR A 27 10.39 -5.48 -4.22
CA TYR A 27 9.87 -6.24 -3.08
C TYR A 27 10.98 -6.71 -2.15
N GLY A 28 12.08 -7.17 -2.72
CA GLY A 28 13.18 -7.67 -1.92
C GLY A 28 13.81 -6.58 -1.06
N GLU A 29 13.96 -5.42 -1.65
CA GLU A 29 14.52 -4.28 -0.92
C GLU A 29 13.59 -3.85 0.21
N ILE A 30 12.30 -3.78 -0.09
CA ILE A 30 11.33 -3.39 0.92
C ILE A 30 11.30 -4.41 2.05
N ALA A 31 11.41 -5.69 1.69
CA ALA A 31 11.42 -6.75 2.70
C ALA A 31 12.58 -6.55 3.66
N GLN A 32 13.75 -6.23 3.15
CA GLN A 32 14.90 -5.99 4.00
C GLN A 32 14.74 -4.74 4.85
N MET A 33 14.24 -3.69 4.23
CA MET A 33 14.06 -2.41 4.93
C MET A 33 13.08 -2.51 6.07
N THR A 34 12.04 -3.32 5.88
CA THR A 34 10.97 -3.43 6.87
C THR A 34 11.08 -4.71 7.70
N ARG A 35 12.10 -5.51 7.43
CA ARG A 35 12.39 -6.73 8.20
C ARG A 35 11.25 -7.73 8.19
N VAL A 36 10.69 -7.94 7.01
CA VAL A 36 9.65 -8.94 6.83
C VAL A 36 9.97 -9.73 5.57
N SER A 37 9.21 -10.78 5.31
CA SER A 37 9.44 -11.58 4.10
C SER A 37 8.89 -10.86 2.87
N VAL A 38 9.38 -11.27 1.71
CA VAL A 38 8.88 -10.75 0.44
C VAL A 38 7.39 -11.01 0.31
N GLY A 39 6.94 -12.19 0.74
CA GLY A 39 5.51 -12.50 0.70
C GLY A 39 4.69 -11.52 1.51
N THR A 40 5.21 -11.12 2.67
CA THR A 40 4.52 -10.15 3.51
C THR A 40 4.45 -8.80 2.81
N VAL A 41 5.53 -8.39 2.13
CA VAL A 41 5.53 -7.12 1.39
C VAL A 41 4.46 -7.15 0.31
N LYS A 42 4.43 -8.22 -0.48
CA LYS A 42 3.43 -8.35 -1.54
C LYS A 42 2.02 -8.28 -0.98
N SER A 43 1.80 -8.96 0.12
CA SER A 43 0.50 -8.98 0.77
C SER A 43 0.10 -7.61 1.24
N ARG A 44 1.04 -6.88 1.85
CA ARG A 44 0.77 -5.53 2.35
C ARG A 44 0.40 -4.58 1.21
N ILE A 45 1.14 -4.65 0.12
CA ILE A 45 0.87 -3.81 -1.03
C ILE A 45 -0.48 -4.15 -1.64
N HIS A 46 -0.75 -5.44 -1.81
CA HIS A 46 -2.01 -5.88 -2.39
C HIS A 46 -3.20 -5.43 -1.56
N ARG A 47 -3.14 -5.67 -0.25
CA ARG A 47 -4.23 -5.29 0.63
C ARG A 47 -4.39 -3.78 0.73
N GLY A 48 -3.27 -3.07 0.73
CA GLY A 48 -3.32 -1.63 0.77
C GLY A 48 -3.98 -1.06 -0.48
N ARG A 49 -3.66 -1.62 -1.64
CA ARG A 49 -4.26 -1.16 -2.88
C ARG A 49 -5.75 -1.45 -2.93
N LEU A 50 -6.16 -2.60 -2.40
CA LEU A 50 -7.57 -2.92 -2.34
C LEU A 50 -8.31 -1.93 -1.45
N ALA A 51 -7.72 -1.60 -0.31
CA ALA A 51 -8.34 -0.64 0.60
C ALA A 51 -8.45 0.73 -0.04
N LEU A 52 -7.41 1.15 -0.75
CA LEU A 52 -7.45 2.43 -1.45
C LEU A 52 -8.52 2.44 -2.52
N ARG A 53 -8.64 1.34 -3.24
CA ARG A 53 -9.63 1.23 -4.29
C ARG A 53 -11.03 1.38 -3.72
N GLU A 54 -11.30 0.75 -2.60
CA GLU A 54 -12.60 0.83 -1.98
C GLU A 54 -12.90 2.24 -1.47
N GLN A 55 -11.86 2.89 -0.97
CA GLN A 55 -12.01 4.25 -0.47
C GLN A 55 -12.28 5.24 -1.59
N LEU A 56 -11.50 5.15 -2.65
CA LEU A 56 -11.57 6.10 -3.74
C LEU A 56 -12.62 5.75 -4.77
N GLY A 57 -12.92 4.46 -4.90
CA GLY A 57 -13.94 4.03 -5.83
C GLY A 57 -13.68 4.51 -7.25
N PRO A 58 -14.68 5.09 -7.88
CA PRO A 58 -14.53 5.53 -9.27
C PRO A 58 -13.41 6.54 -9.50
N SER A 59 -13.05 7.28 -8.47
CA SER A 59 -11.97 8.26 -8.60
C SER A 59 -10.66 7.62 -8.97
N MET A 60 -10.48 6.41 -8.53
CA MET A 60 -9.26 5.66 -8.81
C MET A 60 -9.06 5.48 -10.30
N GLU A 61 -10.14 5.28 -11.01
CA GLU A 61 -10.07 5.04 -12.44
C GLU A 61 -9.66 6.27 -13.21
N LEU A 62 -10.00 7.42 -12.70
CA LEU A 62 -9.61 8.66 -13.34
C LEU A 62 -8.10 8.83 -13.36
N PHE A 63 -7.46 8.37 -12.31
CA PHE A 63 -6.01 8.48 -12.23
C PHE A 63 -5.30 7.55 -13.17
N ARG A 64 -5.97 6.48 -13.55
CA ARG A 64 -5.36 5.52 -14.43
C ARG A 64 -5.34 6.00 -15.87
N GLY A 65 -6.32 6.83 -16.15
CA GLY A 65 -6.53 7.42 -17.45
C GLY A 65 -5.33 7.67 -18.25
#